data_39c53774fe31b3d56d2a7e47262f2f6b
#
_entry.id   39c53774fe31b3d56d2a7e47262f2f6b
#
_cell.length_a   1.000
_cell.length_b   1.000
_cell.length_c   1.000
_cell.angle_alpha   90.00
_cell.angle_beta   90.00
_cell.angle_gamma   90.00
#
_symmetry.space_group_name_H-M   'P 1'
#
loop_
_entity.id
_entity.type
_entity.pdbx_description
1 polymer ?
#
loop_
_entity_poly.entity_id
_entity_poly.type
_entity_poly.pdbx_seq_one_letter_code
_entity_poly.pdbx_strand_id
1 'polypeptide(L)'
;TLTAAILLSAAVSCGKRSDTPGYAGEDLSGKVTVSRDREEKTAVLTVTLPGEWELYAGAAPETIDLSAPILTGSGAGSYTLPVPAGTRSYFQFETGGNRAILAERQLPMSGGFNMRDLGGYRTSDGRHVKWGRIIRSDDLHSLTNEDLAYLASIPVKTVADFRSLQEVRAMPDKLSPQGMTYVGLPITPGSLDDLQSYIAMTPEEVEAKMEWMNVYFATSDEGRERYRELFRLLQETDDAAILFHCSAGKDRTGMGAALILYALGVPEQTVMEDYLASNGYLAGKYSRYAERFPQLKGMLEVKPNYLSAGIDSIRTAYGSVETYLREELGADIGKLREFYLD
;
A
#
# COMPACT_ATOMS: atom_id res chain seq x y z
N THR A 1 -30.07 47.48 44.56
CA THR A 1 -29.62 46.97 43.26
C THR A 1 -28.78 45.71 43.47
N LEU A 2 -29.45 44.56 43.34
CA LEU A 2 -28.79 43.26 43.34
C LEU A 2 -28.24 42.93 41.93
N THR A 3 -26.94 42.73 41.82
CA THR A 3 -26.29 42.25 40.59
C THR A 3 -26.20 40.73 40.67
N ALA A 4 -26.96 40.04 39.83
CA ALA A 4 -26.89 38.58 39.69
C ALA A 4 -25.70 38.22 38.80
N ALA A 5 -24.72 37.51 39.34
CA ALA A 5 -23.62 36.89 38.58
C ALA A 5 -24.13 35.57 37.99
N ILE A 6 -24.19 35.50 36.64
CA ILE A 6 -24.46 34.26 35.89
C ILE A 6 -23.15 33.50 35.80
N LEU A 7 -23.04 32.40 36.55
CA LEU A 7 -21.99 31.39 36.37
C LEU A 7 -22.33 30.56 35.14
N LEU A 8 -21.62 30.75 34.03
CA LEU A 8 -21.61 29.84 32.91
C LEU A 8 -20.76 28.61 33.32
N SER A 9 -21.42 27.52 33.66
CA SER A 9 -20.79 26.21 33.76
C SER A 9 -20.52 25.69 32.36
N ALA A 10 -19.27 25.73 31.95
CA ALA A 10 -18.82 24.97 30.78
C ALA A 10 -18.98 23.48 31.09
N ALA A 11 -19.98 22.84 30.52
CA ALA A 11 -20.08 21.38 30.52
C ALA A 11 -18.97 20.84 29.63
N VAL A 12 -17.88 20.38 30.26
CA VAL A 12 -16.91 19.51 29.60
C VAL A 12 -17.66 18.20 29.31
N SER A 13 -18.05 18.03 28.05
CA SER A 13 -18.58 16.76 27.55
C SER A 13 -17.43 15.72 27.63
N CYS A 14 -17.39 15.01 28.73
CA CYS A 14 -16.59 13.78 28.82
C CYS A 14 -17.29 12.73 27.96
N GLY A 15 -17.08 12.78 26.63
CA GLY A 15 -17.44 11.67 25.75
C GLY A 15 -16.70 10.43 26.27
N LYS A 16 -17.46 9.35 26.56
CA LYS A 16 -16.84 8.07 26.91
C LYS A 16 -15.85 7.70 25.81
N ARG A 17 -14.58 7.49 26.19
CA ARG A 17 -13.57 6.99 25.29
C ARG A 17 -14.07 5.66 24.70
N SER A 18 -13.92 5.47 23.40
CA SER A 18 -14.25 4.17 22.78
C SER A 18 -13.25 3.14 23.31
N ASP A 19 -13.75 2.00 23.76
CA ASP A 19 -12.93 0.88 24.21
C ASP A 19 -12.34 0.06 23.04
N THR A 20 -12.67 0.44 21.80
CA THR A 20 -12.21 -0.21 20.56
C THR A 20 -11.34 0.74 19.73
N PRO A 21 -10.19 0.26 19.19
CA PRO A 21 -9.40 1.01 18.22
C PRO A 21 -10.22 1.41 16.98
N GLY A 22 -9.92 2.56 16.38
CA GLY A 22 -10.60 3.00 15.17
C GLY A 22 -10.36 4.47 14.83
N TYR A 23 -10.98 4.90 13.75
CA TYR A 23 -10.94 6.29 13.26
C TYR A 23 -12.07 7.12 13.86
N ALA A 24 -11.82 8.40 14.13
CA ALA A 24 -12.84 9.36 14.54
C ALA A 24 -12.39 10.79 14.27
N GLY A 25 -13.38 11.68 14.06
CA GLY A 25 -13.14 13.12 13.88
C GLY A 25 -12.57 13.46 12.52
N GLU A 26 -11.64 14.41 12.49
CA GLU A 26 -11.01 14.86 11.25
C GLU A 26 -10.03 13.82 10.70
N ASP A 27 -9.85 13.83 9.38
CA ASP A 27 -8.84 13.03 8.71
C ASP A 27 -7.42 13.50 9.09
N LEU A 28 -6.64 12.58 9.66
CA LEU A 28 -5.25 12.81 10.07
C LEU A 28 -4.24 12.33 9.03
N SER A 29 -4.67 11.84 7.87
CA SER A 29 -3.80 11.36 6.79
C SER A 29 -2.81 12.45 6.37
N GLY A 30 -1.54 12.09 6.27
CA GLY A 30 -0.46 13.03 5.94
C GLY A 30 -0.07 14.01 7.06
N LYS A 31 -0.90 14.18 8.10
CA LYS A 31 -0.59 15.03 9.26
C LYS A 31 0.18 14.29 10.34
N VAL A 32 -0.06 12.97 10.42
CA VAL A 32 0.61 12.06 11.36
C VAL A 32 1.00 10.81 10.59
N THR A 33 2.27 10.43 10.66
CA THR A 33 2.78 9.26 9.94
C THR A 33 3.73 8.46 10.81
N VAL A 34 3.77 7.15 10.57
CA VAL A 34 4.80 6.26 11.09
C VAL A 34 5.68 5.81 9.95
N SER A 35 6.98 5.93 10.12
CA SER A 35 7.99 5.36 9.24
C SER A 35 8.91 4.44 10.01
N ARG A 36 9.60 3.54 9.32
CA ARG A 36 10.60 2.68 9.92
C ARG A 36 11.85 2.67 9.07
N ASP A 37 12.99 2.89 9.69
CA ASP A 37 14.28 2.80 9.02
C ASP A 37 14.55 1.37 8.54
N ARG A 38 15.20 1.23 7.38
CA ARG A 38 15.44 -0.06 6.75
C ARG A 38 16.62 -0.83 7.36
N GLU A 39 17.62 -0.12 7.87
CA GLU A 39 18.85 -0.71 8.41
C GLU A 39 18.66 -1.03 9.89
N GLU A 40 18.35 -0.02 10.69
CA GLU A 40 18.19 -0.17 12.15
C GLU A 40 16.78 -0.65 12.53
N LYS A 41 15.81 -0.57 11.60
CA LYS A 41 14.39 -0.89 11.81
C LYS A 41 13.74 -0.10 12.95
N THR A 42 14.29 1.07 13.24
CA THR A 42 13.76 2.00 14.24
C THR A 42 12.48 2.65 13.72
N ALA A 43 11.41 2.58 14.50
CA ALA A 43 10.15 3.22 14.18
C ALA A 43 10.12 4.66 14.65
N VAL A 44 9.63 5.56 13.81
CA VAL A 44 9.53 7.01 14.07
C VAL A 44 8.12 7.49 13.77
N LEU A 45 7.51 8.15 14.75
CA LEU A 45 6.28 8.92 14.58
C LEU A 45 6.65 10.34 14.16
N THR A 46 6.05 10.84 13.09
CA THR A 46 6.13 12.24 12.68
C THR A 46 4.77 12.89 12.83
N VAL A 47 4.70 13.95 13.62
CA VAL A 47 3.48 14.73 13.88
C VAL A 47 3.69 16.14 13.32
N THR A 48 2.70 16.66 12.57
CA THR A 48 2.70 18.04 12.06
C THR A 48 1.61 18.91 12.70
N LEU A 49 0.85 18.33 13.62
CA LEU A 49 -0.28 18.97 14.30
C LEU A 49 0.17 19.70 15.57
N PRO A 50 -0.49 20.82 15.94
CA PRO A 50 -0.34 21.43 17.26
C PRO A 50 -1.15 20.66 18.32
N GLY A 51 -0.87 20.96 19.60
CA GLY A 51 -1.64 20.45 20.74
C GLY A 51 -1.13 19.13 21.29
N GLU A 52 -1.77 18.68 22.36
CA GLU A 52 -1.43 17.44 23.03
C GLU A 52 -1.95 16.24 22.25
N TRP A 53 -1.21 15.12 22.32
CA TRP A 53 -1.55 13.87 21.68
C TRP A 53 -1.07 12.66 22.49
N GLU A 54 -1.71 11.54 22.22
CA GLU A 54 -1.41 10.24 22.81
C GLU A 54 -1.26 9.20 21.72
N LEU A 55 -0.36 8.24 21.91
CA LEU A 55 -0.11 7.13 21.00
C LEU A 55 -0.21 5.80 21.76
N TYR A 56 -0.98 4.87 21.20
CA TYR A 56 -1.20 3.52 21.69
C TYR A 56 -0.65 2.53 20.68
N ALA A 57 -0.33 1.30 21.08
CA ALA A 57 0.23 0.30 20.18
C ALA A 57 -0.35 -1.11 20.40
N GLY A 58 -0.27 -1.92 19.35
CA GLY A 58 -0.64 -3.33 19.36
C GLY A 58 0.03 -4.12 18.25
N ALA A 59 -0.08 -5.44 18.31
CA ALA A 59 0.45 -6.35 17.30
C ALA A 59 -0.45 -6.44 16.04
N ALA A 60 -1.72 -6.03 16.18
CA ALA A 60 -2.68 -5.90 15.07
C ALA A 60 -3.56 -4.68 15.32
N PRO A 61 -4.19 -4.09 14.28
CA PRO A 61 -5.07 -2.93 14.45
C PRO A 61 -6.16 -3.15 15.50
N GLU A 62 -6.75 -4.35 15.52
CA GLU A 62 -7.86 -4.73 16.40
C GLU A 62 -7.40 -5.01 17.86
N THR A 63 -6.09 -5.19 18.08
CA THR A 63 -5.49 -5.53 19.39
C THR A 63 -4.64 -4.41 19.96
N ILE A 64 -4.81 -3.17 19.50
CA ILE A 64 -4.15 -2.00 20.09
C ILE A 64 -4.63 -1.84 21.53
N ASP A 65 -3.69 -1.83 22.48
CA ASP A 65 -3.99 -1.65 23.91
C ASP A 65 -4.23 -0.17 24.23
N LEU A 66 -5.48 0.18 24.48
CA LEU A 66 -5.92 1.54 24.80
C LEU A 66 -5.86 1.85 26.32
N SER A 67 -5.41 0.91 27.16
CA SER A 67 -5.38 1.09 28.61
C SER A 67 -4.36 2.15 29.07
N ALA A 68 -3.22 2.25 28.36
CA ALA A 68 -2.19 3.24 28.62
C ALA A 68 -1.44 3.60 27.31
N PRO A 69 -1.18 4.89 27.07
CA PRO A 69 -0.38 5.30 25.91
C PRO A 69 1.07 4.84 26.05
N ILE A 70 1.67 4.39 24.96
CA ILE A 70 3.10 4.08 24.90
C ILE A 70 3.97 5.34 24.79
N LEU A 71 3.37 6.44 24.31
CA LEU A 71 4.01 7.74 24.17
C LEU A 71 2.95 8.84 24.22
N THR A 72 3.32 9.96 24.85
CA THR A 72 2.54 11.20 24.84
C THR A 72 3.42 12.35 24.43
N GLY A 73 2.85 13.36 23.83
CA GLY A 73 3.60 14.56 23.41
C GLY A 73 2.72 15.75 23.13
N SER A 74 3.35 16.85 22.73
CA SER A 74 2.68 18.09 22.41
C SER A 74 3.34 18.75 21.21
N GLY A 75 2.51 19.17 20.23
CA GLY A 75 2.95 19.86 19.02
C GLY A 75 3.61 18.97 17.98
N ALA A 76 4.11 19.63 16.94
CA ALA A 76 4.79 18.99 15.82
C ALA A 76 6.18 18.50 16.21
N GLY A 77 6.60 17.36 15.63
CA GLY A 77 7.91 16.78 15.89
C GLY A 77 8.07 15.38 15.33
N SER A 78 9.28 14.82 15.51
CA SER A 78 9.57 13.43 15.21
C SER A 78 10.03 12.71 16.47
N TYR A 79 9.45 11.53 16.71
CA TYR A 79 9.60 10.81 17.97
C TYR A 79 9.93 9.35 17.71
N THR A 80 11.02 8.86 18.28
CA THR A 80 11.37 7.43 18.24
C THR A 80 10.37 6.64 19.08
N LEU A 81 9.84 5.57 18.51
CA LEU A 81 8.83 4.75 19.16
C LEU A 81 9.46 3.58 19.94
N PRO A 82 9.04 3.32 21.18
CA PRO A 82 9.55 2.24 22.01
C PRO A 82 8.88 0.88 21.65
N VAL A 83 9.04 0.44 20.39
CA VAL A 83 8.47 -0.81 19.87
C VAL A 83 9.55 -1.72 19.30
N PRO A 84 9.33 -3.05 19.26
CA PRO A 84 10.31 -3.98 18.73
C PRO A 84 10.69 -3.68 17.27
N ALA A 85 11.98 -3.76 16.96
CA ALA A 85 12.49 -3.53 15.62
C ALA A 85 12.14 -4.67 14.63
N GLY A 86 12.14 -5.92 15.11
CA GLY A 86 11.98 -7.12 14.29
C GLY A 86 10.53 -7.54 13.98
N THR A 87 9.53 -6.78 14.46
CA THR A 87 8.11 -7.09 14.27
C THR A 87 7.33 -5.84 13.93
N ARG A 88 6.27 -5.99 13.15
CA ARG A 88 5.36 -4.91 12.83
C ARG A 88 4.53 -4.53 14.05
N SER A 89 4.30 -3.23 14.21
CA SER A 89 3.39 -2.67 15.22
C SER A 89 2.36 -1.79 14.54
N TYR A 90 1.17 -1.73 15.13
CA TYR A 90 0.08 -0.85 14.71
C TYR A 90 -0.23 0.11 15.85
N PHE A 91 -0.65 1.30 15.49
CA PHE A 91 -0.80 2.38 16.45
C PHE A 91 -2.17 3.05 16.33
N GLN A 92 -2.71 3.52 17.45
CA GLN A 92 -3.77 4.51 17.45
C GLN A 92 -3.20 5.83 17.96
N PHE A 93 -3.32 6.86 17.15
CA PHE A 93 -2.99 8.23 17.52
C PHE A 93 -4.26 8.98 17.88
N GLU A 94 -4.23 9.73 18.98
CA GLU A 94 -5.34 10.52 19.46
C GLU A 94 -4.90 11.97 19.72
N THR A 95 -5.70 12.95 19.27
CA THR A 95 -5.50 14.38 19.54
C THR A 95 -6.80 15.15 19.41
N GLY A 96 -7.19 15.94 20.41
CA GLY A 96 -8.34 16.85 20.34
C GLY A 96 -9.68 16.19 19.96
N GLY A 97 -9.86 14.90 20.27
CA GLY A 97 -11.04 14.10 19.88
C GLY A 97 -10.93 13.42 18.50
N ASN A 98 -9.87 13.68 17.76
CA ASN A 98 -9.58 12.99 16.50
C ASN A 98 -8.75 11.73 16.75
N ARG A 99 -9.00 10.66 15.98
CA ARG A 99 -8.29 9.38 16.08
C ARG A 99 -7.95 8.81 14.71
N ALA A 100 -6.77 8.19 14.59
CA ALA A 100 -6.37 7.47 13.39
C ALA A 100 -5.59 6.20 13.75
N ILE A 101 -5.79 5.13 13.00
CA ILE A 101 -4.94 3.96 13.03
C ILE A 101 -3.77 4.18 12.08
N LEU A 102 -2.56 3.92 12.55
CA LEU A 102 -1.32 4.15 11.83
C LEU A 102 -0.46 2.88 11.79
N ALA A 103 0.28 2.74 10.73
CA ALA A 103 1.41 1.82 10.63
C ALA A 103 2.41 2.37 9.61
N GLU A 104 3.62 1.81 9.53
CA GLU A 104 4.53 2.16 8.46
C GLU A 104 3.98 1.71 7.10
N ARG A 105 3.92 2.63 6.12
CA ARG A 105 3.49 2.31 4.76
C ARG A 105 4.56 1.48 4.05
N GLN A 106 5.80 1.96 3.96
CA GLN A 106 6.91 1.18 3.44
C GLN A 106 7.36 0.19 4.50
N LEU A 107 7.36 -1.10 4.17
CA LEU A 107 7.90 -2.12 5.05
C LEU A 107 9.43 -2.08 5.02
N PRO A 108 10.12 -2.21 6.17
CA PRO A 108 11.56 -1.96 6.31
C PRO A 108 12.39 -3.17 5.82
N MET A 109 12.17 -3.61 4.58
CA MET A 109 12.87 -4.76 4.01
C MET A 109 14.26 -4.37 3.54
N SER A 110 15.30 -5.06 4.00
CA SER A 110 16.67 -4.88 3.52
C SER A 110 16.84 -5.38 2.09
N GLY A 111 16.21 -6.51 1.77
CA GLY A 111 16.25 -7.13 0.44
C GLY A 111 15.09 -6.76 -0.50
N GLY A 112 14.14 -5.95 -0.06
CA GLY A 112 13.03 -5.43 -0.87
C GLY A 112 13.05 -3.90 -0.93
N PHE A 113 12.57 -3.30 -2.02
CA PHE A 113 12.61 -1.84 -2.20
C PHE A 113 11.22 -1.23 -2.28
N ASN A 114 10.31 -1.86 -3.01
CA ASN A 114 8.98 -1.33 -3.32
C ASN A 114 7.86 -1.99 -2.50
N MET A 115 8.24 -2.68 -1.40
CA MET A 115 7.30 -3.37 -0.53
C MET A 115 6.56 -2.38 0.36
N ARG A 116 5.23 -2.34 0.26
CA ARG A 116 4.39 -1.46 1.06
C ARG A 116 2.98 -1.99 1.26
N ASP A 117 2.36 -1.51 2.33
CA ASP A 117 0.97 -1.75 2.69
C ASP A 117 0.05 -0.73 2.00
N LEU A 118 -1.10 -1.16 1.48
CA LEU A 118 -2.15 -0.29 0.95
C LEU A 118 -3.13 0.18 2.04
N GLY A 119 -2.95 -0.21 3.30
CA GLY A 119 -3.76 0.24 4.42
C GLY A 119 -3.69 1.75 4.67
N GLY A 120 -4.67 2.28 5.40
CA GLY A 120 -4.74 3.68 5.81
C GLY A 120 -5.11 4.68 4.69
N TYR A 121 -5.30 4.26 3.44
CA TYR A 121 -5.86 5.14 2.41
C TYR A 121 -7.33 5.40 2.68
N ARG A 122 -7.70 6.68 2.66
CA ARG A 122 -9.09 7.10 2.86
C ARG A 122 -9.90 6.96 1.58
N THR A 123 -11.08 6.37 1.70
CA THR A 123 -12.04 6.22 0.61
C THR A 123 -12.91 7.47 0.46
N SER A 124 -13.61 7.59 -0.68
CA SER A 124 -14.51 8.73 -0.95
C SER A 124 -15.71 8.79 0.00
N ASP A 125 -16.10 7.67 0.62
CA ASP A 125 -17.17 7.61 1.63
C ASP A 125 -16.66 7.80 3.08
N GLY A 126 -15.34 8.06 3.24
CA GLY A 126 -14.73 8.44 4.51
C GLY A 126 -14.18 7.30 5.35
N ARG A 127 -14.35 6.05 4.93
CA ARG A 127 -13.71 4.88 5.54
C ARG A 127 -12.24 4.80 5.16
N HIS A 128 -11.51 3.90 5.79
CA HIS A 128 -10.08 3.68 5.48
C HIS A 128 -9.83 2.22 5.10
N VAL A 129 -8.86 2.01 4.21
CA VAL A 129 -8.37 0.67 3.91
C VAL A 129 -7.67 0.11 5.15
N LYS A 130 -8.04 -1.10 5.57
CA LYS A 130 -7.46 -1.76 6.76
C LYS A 130 -5.98 -1.98 6.57
N TRP A 131 -5.20 -1.62 7.58
CA TRP A 131 -3.78 -1.89 7.63
C TRP A 131 -3.46 -3.39 7.76
N GLY A 132 -2.35 -3.83 7.15
CA GLY A 132 -1.87 -5.20 7.28
C GLY A 132 -2.64 -6.23 6.48
N ARG A 133 -3.47 -5.83 5.51
CA ARG A 133 -4.32 -6.73 4.73
C ARG A 133 -3.90 -6.87 3.28
N ILE A 134 -3.38 -5.81 2.67
CA ILE A 134 -3.05 -5.77 1.23
C ILE A 134 -1.65 -5.21 1.08
N ILE A 135 -0.70 -6.07 0.72
CA ILE A 135 0.71 -5.72 0.58
C ILE A 135 1.10 -5.83 -0.90
N ARG A 136 1.72 -4.80 -1.44
CA ARG A 136 2.34 -4.86 -2.78
C ARG A 136 3.87 -4.81 -2.66
N SER A 137 4.58 -5.44 -3.62
CA SER A 137 6.05 -5.52 -3.56
C SER A 137 6.71 -5.59 -4.94
N ASP A 138 8.02 -5.34 -4.98
CA ASP A 138 8.95 -5.89 -5.96
C ASP A 138 9.25 -7.37 -5.64
N ASP A 139 10.13 -8.02 -6.41
CA ASP A 139 10.46 -9.43 -6.23
C ASP A 139 10.99 -9.73 -4.81
N LEU A 140 10.78 -10.96 -4.36
CA LEU A 140 11.15 -11.42 -3.02
C LEU A 140 12.46 -12.20 -2.99
N HIS A 141 13.20 -12.21 -4.12
CA HIS A 141 14.42 -12.99 -4.30
C HIS A 141 15.53 -12.64 -3.30
N SER A 142 15.68 -11.36 -3.00
CA SER A 142 16.78 -10.84 -2.17
C SER A 142 16.44 -10.67 -0.69
N LEU A 143 15.24 -11.06 -0.25
CA LEU A 143 14.84 -10.94 1.16
C LEU A 143 15.82 -11.66 2.08
N THR A 144 16.14 -11.04 3.21
CA THR A 144 16.98 -11.64 4.26
C THR A 144 16.14 -12.48 5.23
N ASN A 145 16.77 -13.21 6.13
CA ASN A 145 16.04 -13.93 7.17
C ASN A 145 15.32 -13.00 8.13
N GLU A 146 15.90 -11.83 8.40
CA GLU A 146 15.29 -10.76 9.20
C GLU A 146 14.07 -10.16 8.50
N ASP A 147 14.12 -9.99 7.17
CA ASP A 147 12.97 -9.56 6.38
C ASP A 147 11.84 -10.58 6.44
N LEU A 148 12.16 -11.87 6.31
CA LEU A 148 11.18 -12.95 6.42
C LEU A 148 10.57 -13.02 7.83
N ALA A 149 11.36 -12.81 8.87
CA ALA A 149 10.89 -12.75 10.26
C ALA A 149 9.95 -11.54 10.47
N TYR A 150 10.31 -10.37 9.92
CA TYR A 150 9.44 -9.20 9.96
C TYR A 150 8.13 -9.45 9.21
N LEU A 151 8.20 -10.00 8.00
CA LEU A 151 7.02 -10.32 7.19
C LEU A 151 6.11 -11.35 7.88
N ALA A 152 6.68 -12.29 8.63
CA ALA A 152 5.94 -13.27 9.43
C ALA A 152 5.14 -12.63 10.58
N SER A 153 5.45 -11.39 10.99
CA SER A 153 4.65 -10.62 11.96
C SER A 153 3.39 -9.99 11.33
N ILE A 154 3.27 -10.05 10.01
CA ILE A 154 2.07 -9.70 9.25
C ILE A 154 1.39 -11.02 8.86
N PRO A 155 0.07 -11.18 8.98
CA PRO A 155 -0.60 -12.44 8.71
C PRO A 155 -0.72 -12.75 7.20
N VAL A 156 0.39 -12.65 6.44
CA VAL A 156 0.44 -12.96 5.00
C VAL A 156 0.25 -14.46 4.81
N LYS A 157 -0.82 -14.87 4.16
CA LYS A 157 -1.11 -16.26 3.82
C LYS A 157 -0.98 -16.56 2.32
N THR A 158 -1.13 -15.55 1.48
CA THR A 158 -1.11 -15.74 0.02
C THR A 158 -0.11 -14.78 -0.62
N VAL A 159 0.73 -15.32 -1.50
CA VAL A 159 1.65 -14.55 -2.35
C VAL A 159 1.24 -14.77 -3.81
N ALA A 160 0.81 -13.70 -4.49
CA ALA A 160 0.43 -13.72 -5.90
C ALA A 160 1.55 -13.06 -6.74
N ASP A 161 2.11 -13.82 -7.68
CA ASP A 161 3.28 -13.41 -8.47
C ASP A 161 2.92 -13.22 -9.95
N PHE A 162 3.01 -12.00 -10.45
CA PHE A 162 2.72 -11.66 -11.84
C PHE A 162 3.90 -11.88 -12.80
N ARG A 163 5.02 -12.39 -12.34
CA ARG A 163 6.20 -12.63 -13.16
C ARG A 163 6.02 -13.81 -14.11
N SER A 164 6.66 -13.72 -15.27
CA SER A 164 6.79 -14.84 -16.19
C SER A 164 7.56 -16.02 -15.55
N LEU A 165 7.38 -17.22 -16.08
CA LEU A 165 8.14 -18.38 -15.64
C LEU A 165 9.66 -18.19 -15.82
N GLN A 166 10.09 -17.39 -16.80
CA GLN A 166 11.50 -17.09 -17.03
C GLN A 166 12.04 -16.18 -15.92
N GLU A 167 11.31 -15.10 -15.56
CA GLU A 167 11.67 -14.20 -14.45
C GLU A 167 11.77 -14.97 -13.12
N VAL A 168 10.78 -15.85 -12.83
CA VAL A 168 10.78 -16.67 -11.61
C VAL A 168 11.95 -17.64 -11.56
N ARG A 169 12.30 -18.28 -12.69
CA ARG A 169 13.47 -19.17 -12.75
C ARG A 169 14.79 -18.44 -12.56
N ALA A 170 14.89 -17.22 -13.08
CA ALA A 170 16.10 -16.39 -12.95
C ALA A 170 16.28 -15.88 -11.51
N MET A 171 15.18 -15.50 -10.86
CA MET A 171 15.18 -14.91 -9.50
C MET A 171 14.04 -15.51 -8.67
N PRO A 172 14.17 -16.76 -8.19
CA PRO A 172 13.13 -17.41 -7.39
C PRO A 172 12.95 -16.69 -6.06
N ASP A 173 11.69 -16.53 -5.65
CA ASP A 173 11.37 -15.92 -4.37
C ASP A 173 11.87 -16.73 -3.18
N LYS A 174 12.30 -16.01 -2.14
CA LYS A 174 12.46 -16.58 -0.81
C LYS A 174 11.11 -16.45 -0.10
N LEU A 175 10.40 -17.55 0.03
CA LEU A 175 9.17 -17.63 0.79
C LEU A 175 9.45 -18.18 2.18
N SER A 176 8.69 -17.72 3.17
CA SER A 176 8.73 -18.34 4.50
C SER A 176 8.28 -19.80 4.40
N PRO A 177 9.02 -20.77 4.98
CA PRO A 177 8.61 -22.18 4.98
C PRO A 177 7.28 -22.44 5.72
N GLN A 178 6.76 -21.46 6.45
CA GLN A 178 5.61 -21.60 7.33
C GLN A 178 4.36 -20.94 6.74
N GLY A 179 3.60 -21.72 5.97
CA GLY A 179 2.18 -21.45 5.78
C GLY A 179 1.76 -20.43 4.73
N MET A 180 2.66 -19.94 3.87
CA MET A 180 2.30 -19.09 2.73
C MET A 180 1.96 -19.93 1.50
N THR A 181 0.84 -19.63 0.85
CA THR A 181 0.45 -20.21 -0.44
C THR A 181 0.97 -19.32 -1.56
N TYR A 182 1.79 -19.88 -2.45
CA TYR A 182 2.23 -19.19 -3.66
C TYR A 182 1.26 -19.45 -4.81
N VAL A 183 0.85 -18.38 -5.50
CA VAL A 183 -0.01 -18.41 -6.68
C VAL A 183 0.65 -17.67 -7.83
N GLY A 184 1.09 -18.41 -8.86
CA GLY A 184 1.66 -17.83 -10.08
C GLY A 184 0.56 -17.26 -10.97
N LEU A 185 0.61 -15.97 -11.27
CA LEU A 185 -0.32 -15.23 -12.11
C LEU A 185 0.41 -14.50 -13.24
N PRO A 186 1.17 -15.19 -14.10
CA PRO A 186 2.06 -14.54 -15.05
C PRO A 186 1.28 -13.63 -16.02
N ILE A 187 1.78 -12.39 -16.18
CA ILE A 187 1.35 -11.46 -17.22
C ILE A 187 2.59 -11.10 -18.05
N THR A 188 2.59 -11.47 -19.33
CA THR A 188 3.78 -11.39 -20.17
C THR A 188 3.51 -10.59 -21.46
N PRO A 189 3.62 -9.25 -21.44
CA PRO A 189 3.42 -8.43 -22.61
C PRO A 189 4.63 -8.52 -23.56
N GLY A 190 4.76 -9.64 -24.28
CA GLY A 190 5.92 -9.90 -25.12
C GLY A 190 7.20 -10.14 -24.32
N SER A 191 8.34 -9.98 -24.94
CA SER A 191 9.66 -10.17 -24.31
C SER A 191 10.03 -8.94 -23.46
N LEU A 192 9.66 -8.93 -22.17
CA LEU A 192 10.13 -7.93 -21.18
C LEU A 192 11.64 -8.10 -20.89
N ASP A 193 12.19 -9.28 -21.19
CA ASP A 193 13.55 -9.68 -20.83
C ASP A 193 14.58 -9.22 -21.84
N ASP A 194 14.16 -8.66 -22.98
CA ASP A 194 15.07 -8.14 -23.99
C ASP A 194 15.51 -6.69 -23.69
N LEU A 195 16.35 -6.54 -22.65
CA LEU A 195 16.96 -5.27 -22.30
C LEU A 195 17.69 -4.62 -23.50
N GLN A 196 18.23 -5.43 -24.44
CA GLN A 196 18.92 -4.90 -25.62
C GLN A 196 17.95 -4.20 -26.57
N SER A 197 16.71 -4.66 -26.66
CA SER A 197 15.69 -3.98 -27.47
C SER A 197 15.38 -2.59 -26.93
N TYR A 198 15.32 -2.43 -25.62
CA TYR A 198 15.10 -1.13 -24.98
C TYR A 198 16.30 -0.19 -25.12
N ILE A 199 17.53 -0.70 -25.06
CA ILE A 199 18.74 0.11 -25.28
C ILE A 199 18.79 0.70 -26.69
N ALA A 200 18.18 0.03 -27.67
CA ALA A 200 18.13 0.48 -29.06
C ALA A 200 17.00 1.50 -29.33
N MET A 201 16.05 1.69 -28.39
CA MET A 201 14.92 2.62 -28.54
C MET A 201 15.30 4.04 -28.15
N THR A 202 14.59 5.03 -28.76
CA THR A 202 14.61 6.39 -28.26
C THR A 202 13.81 6.50 -26.94
N PRO A 203 14.00 7.55 -26.13
CA PRO A 203 13.20 7.76 -24.92
C PRO A 203 11.69 7.78 -25.20
N GLU A 204 11.27 8.36 -26.32
CA GLU A 204 9.86 8.45 -26.73
C GLU A 204 9.30 7.07 -27.09
N GLU A 205 10.08 6.22 -27.75
CA GLU A 205 9.69 4.84 -28.06
C GLU A 205 9.56 3.99 -26.80
N VAL A 206 10.46 4.18 -25.83
CA VAL A 206 10.36 3.53 -24.51
C VAL A 206 9.08 3.96 -23.79
N GLU A 207 8.77 5.26 -23.76
CA GLU A 207 7.54 5.76 -23.13
C GLU A 207 6.28 5.19 -23.81
N ALA A 208 6.21 5.24 -25.13
CA ALA A 208 5.09 4.68 -25.89
C ALA A 208 4.92 3.16 -25.63
N LYS A 209 6.03 2.44 -25.49
CA LYS A 209 6.00 1.02 -25.14
C LYS A 209 5.48 0.79 -23.70
N MET A 210 5.86 1.63 -22.73
CA MET A 210 5.38 1.54 -21.37
C MET A 210 3.88 1.84 -21.25
N GLU A 211 3.37 2.83 -22.01
CA GLU A 211 1.93 3.09 -22.12
C GLU A 211 1.19 1.89 -22.72
N TRP A 212 1.68 1.36 -23.85
CA TRP A 212 1.11 0.18 -24.49
C TRP A 212 1.08 -1.03 -23.52
N MET A 213 2.14 -1.23 -22.74
CA MET A 213 2.18 -2.32 -21.75
C MET A 213 1.09 -2.17 -20.70
N ASN A 214 0.84 -0.96 -20.20
CA ASN A 214 -0.23 -0.72 -19.23
C ASN A 214 -1.62 -0.94 -19.85
N VAL A 215 -1.82 -0.59 -21.13
CA VAL A 215 -3.03 -0.96 -21.88
C VAL A 215 -3.14 -2.48 -21.99
N TYR A 216 -2.06 -3.17 -22.32
CA TYR A 216 -2.04 -4.63 -22.42
C TYR A 216 -2.39 -5.29 -21.06
N PHE A 217 -1.81 -4.83 -19.95
CA PHE A 217 -2.15 -5.35 -18.61
C PHE A 217 -3.64 -5.22 -18.33
N ALA A 218 -4.22 -4.09 -18.67
CA ALA A 218 -5.62 -3.78 -18.38
C ALA A 218 -6.62 -4.51 -19.28
N THR A 219 -6.29 -4.72 -20.57
CA THR A 219 -7.29 -5.09 -21.60
C THR A 219 -7.04 -6.40 -22.33
N SER A 220 -5.83 -7.00 -22.23
CA SER A 220 -5.58 -8.31 -22.82
C SER A 220 -6.33 -9.42 -22.09
N ASP A 221 -6.62 -10.53 -22.80
CA ASP A 221 -7.23 -11.72 -22.18
C ASP A 221 -6.38 -12.25 -21.02
N GLU A 222 -5.05 -12.30 -21.21
CA GLU A 222 -4.11 -12.71 -20.18
C GLU A 222 -4.21 -11.80 -18.94
N GLY A 223 -4.10 -10.48 -19.11
CA GLY A 223 -4.17 -9.51 -18.00
C GLY A 223 -5.48 -9.62 -17.23
N ARG A 224 -6.62 -9.65 -17.97
CA ARG A 224 -7.94 -9.80 -17.35
C ARG A 224 -8.08 -11.10 -16.55
N GLU A 225 -7.61 -12.22 -17.10
CA GLU A 225 -7.66 -13.52 -16.42
C GLU A 225 -6.84 -13.50 -15.11
N ARG A 226 -5.63 -12.93 -15.13
CA ARG A 226 -4.76 -12.87 -13.93
C ARG A 226 -5.27 -11.90 -12.87
N TYR A 227 -5.81 -10.75 -13.26
CA TYR A 227 -6.44 -9.86 -12.28
C TYR A 227 -7.77 -10.41 -11.77
N ARG A 228 -8.55 -11.13 -12.58
CA ARG A 228 -9.73 -11.87 -12.09
C ARG A 228 -9.35 -12.86 -11.00
N GLU A 229 -8.27 -13.59 -11.18
CA GLU A 229 -7.78 -14.53 -10.18
C GLU A 229 -7.28 -13.80 -8.92
N LEU A 230 -6.58 -12.66 -9.04
CA LEU A 230 -6.22 -11.82 -7.90
C LEU A 230 -7.48 -11.38 -7.13
N PHE A 231 -8.52 -10.92 -7.82
CA PHE A 231 -9.78 -10.52 -7.18
C PHE A 231 -10.51 -11.69 -6.54
N ARG A 232 -10.44 -12.89 -7.12
CA ARG A 232 -10.95 -14.12 -6.50
C ARG A 232 -10.23 -14.40 -5.17
N LEU A 233 -8.91 -14.34 -5.15
CA LEU A 233 -8.11 -14.53 -3.94
C LEU A 233 -8.45 -13.50 -2.85
N LEU A 234 -8.61 -12.24 -3.22
CA LEU A 234 -9.00 -11.16 -2.29
C LEU A 234 -10.40 -11.42 -1.67
N GLN A 235 -11.30 -12.06 -2.40
CA GLN A 235 -12.65 -12.37 -1.93
C GLN A 235 -12.75 -13.65 -1.09
N GLU A 236 -11.70 -14.44 -1.02
CA GLU A 236 -11.64 -15.66 -0.20
C GLU A 236 -10.97 -15.44 1.16
N THR A 237 -10.31 -14.29 1.36
CA THR A 237 -9.46 -14.04 2.52
C THR A 237 -9.91 -12.79 3.27
N ASP A 238 -10.60 -12.98 4.40
CA ASP A 238 -11.06 -11.88 5.27
C ASP A 238 -10.18 -11.66 6.51
N ASP A 239 -9.46 -12.69 6.97
CA ASP A 239 -8.68 -12.70 8.21
C ASP A 239 -7.16 -12.66 8.01
N ALA A 240 -6.69 -12.66 6.76
CA ALA A 240 -5.27 -12.73 6.42
C ALA A 240 -4.87 -11.67 5.40
N ALA A 241 -3.57 -11.40 5.31
CA ALA A 241 -3.03 -10.52 4.29
C ALA A 241 -2.71 -11.28 2.99
N ILE A 242 -2.91 -10.59 1.87
CA ILE A 242 -2.39 -10.98 0.57
C ILE A 242 -1.19 -10.10 0.22
N LEU A 243 -0.10 -10.71 -0.24
CA LEU A 243 1.01 -10.02 -0.86
C LEU A 243 0.99 -10.31 -2.35
N PHE A 244 1.07 -9.29 -3.19
CA PHE A 244 1.18 -9.47 -4.64
C PHE A 244 2.32 -8.65 -5.20
N HIS A 245 3.00 -9.19 -6.20
CA HIS A 245 4.21 -8.58 -6.73
C HIS A 245 4.49 -8.94 -8.19
N CYS A 246 5.49 -8.26 -8.75
CA CYS A 246 6.17 -8.64 -9.98
C CYS A 246 7.69 -8.43 -9.80
N SER A 247 8.46 -8.13 -10.83
CA SER A 247 9.90 -7.93 -10.71
C SER A 247 10.27 -6.59 -10.05
N ALA A 248 9.69 -5.49 -10.48
CA ALA A 248 9.90 -4.16 -9.89
C ALA A 248 8.75 -3.70 -8.97
N GLY A 249 7.62 -4.40 -8.99
CA GLY A 249 6.45 -4.03 -8.20
C GLY A 249 5.79 -2.73 -8.64
N LYS A 250 6.07 -2.21 -9.86
CA LYS A 250 5.62 -0.90 -10.31
C LYS A 250 4.52 -0.96 -11.39
N ASP A 251 4.67 -1.78 -12.44
CA ASP A 251 3.77 -1.80 -13.60
C ASP A 251 2.62 -2.81 -13.43
N ARG A 252 2.86 -4.12 -13.57
CA ARG A 252 1.84 -5.18 -13.36
C ARG A 252 1.22 -5.09 -11.97
N THR A 253 2.06 -4.99 -10.96
CA THR A 253 1.65 -4.78 -9.56
C THR A 253 0.98 -3.42 -9.37
N GLY A 254 1.45 -2.38 -10.08
CA GLY A 254 0.87 -1.04 -10.05
C GLY A 254 -0.56 -1.00 -10.59
N MET A 255 -0.80 -1.67 -11.71
CA MET A 255 -2.15 -1.83 -12.27
C MET A 255 -3.06 -2.63 -11.31
N GLY A 256 -2.57 -3.75 -10.76
CA GLY A 256 -3.33 -4.53 -9.77
C GLY A 256 -3.69 -3.72 -8.53
N ALA A 257 -2.74 -2.94 -7.99
CA ALA A 257 -2.98 -2.06 -6.85
C ALA A 257 -4.01 -0.96 -7.18
N ALA A 258 -3.91 -0.33 -8.36
CA ALA A 258 -4.87 0.67 -8.80
C ALA A 258 -6.29 0.09 -8.88
N LEU A 259 -6.47 -1.09 -9.50
CA LEU A 259 -7.76 -1.76 -9.59
C LEU A 259 -8.35 -2.10 -8.21
N ILE A 260 -7.52 -2.58 -7.27
CA ILE A 260 -7.94 -2.84 -5.90
C ILE A 260 -8.40 -1.54 -5.22
N LEU A 261 -7.60 -0.48 -5.29
CA LEU A 261 -7.94 0.80 -4.67
C LEU A 261 -9.20 1.44 -5.27
N TYR A 262 -9.42 1.30 -6.59
CA TYR A 262 -10.68 1.70 -7.23
C TYR A 262 -11.87 0.87 -6.70
N ALA A 263 -11.73 -0.45 -6.55
CA ALA A 263 -12.78 -1.31 -5.99
C ALA A 263 -13.16 -0.89 -4.57
N LEU A 264 -12.17 -0.49 -3.77
CA LEU A 264 -12.38 0.00 -2.41
C LEU A 264 -12.93 1.44 -2.35
N GLY A 265 -12.92 2.19 -3.46
CA GLY A 265 -13.44 3.55 -3.55
C GLY A 265 -12.45 4.62 -3.09
N VAL A 266 -11.16 4.33 -3.18
CA VAL A 266 -10.10 5.33 -2.95
C VAL A 266 -10.11 6.35 -4.10
N PRO A 267 -9.97 7.66 -3.83
CA PRO A 267 -9.95 8.69 -4.86
C PRO A 267 -8.82 8.47 -5.88
N GLU A 268 -9.09 8.78 -7.15
CA GLU A 268 -8.15 8.60 -8.28
C GLU A 268 -6.81 9.29 -8.04
N GLN A 269 -6.81 10.48 -7.44
CA GLN A 269 -5.58 11.18 -7.08
C GLN A 269 -4.71 10.33 -6.14
N THR A 270 -5.28 9.74 -5.10
CA THR A 270 -4.56 8.88 -4.16
C THR A 270 -4.06 7.59 -4.81
N VAL A 271 -4.85 7.01 -5.73
CA VAL A 271 -4.42 5.86 -6.54
C VAL A 271 -3.18 6.21 -7.37
N MET A 272 -3.18 7.38 -8.01
CA MET A 272 -2.03 7.87 -8.80
C MET A 272 -0.82 8.16 -7.90
N GLU A 273 -1.03 8.75 -6.73
CA GLU A 273 0.03 9.02 -5.75
C GLU A 273 0.69 7.73 -5.26
N ASP A 274 -0.09 6.67 -4.96
CA ASP A 274 0.47 5.36 -4.65
C ASP A 274 1.27 4.79 -5.81
N TYR A 275 0.78 4.87 -7.02
CA TYR A 275 1.50 4.38 -8.20
C TYR A 275 2.85 5.08 -8.36
N LEU A 276 2.86 6.42 -8.31
CA LEU A 276 4.06 7.25 -8.48
C LEU A 276 5.05 7.14 -7.32
N ALA A 277 4.61 6.76 -6.12
CA ALA A 277 5.48 6.52 -4.98
C ALA A 277 6.54 5.43 -5.26
N SER A 278 6.28 4.53 -6.23
CA SER A 278 7.25 3.53 -6.69
C SER A 278 8.59 4.15 -7.13
N ASN A 279 8.58 5.37 -7.69
CA ASN A 279 9.82 6.07 -8.10
C ASN A 279 10.73 6.33 -6.90
N GLY A 280 10.17 6.82 -5.79
CA GLY A 280 10.93 7.07 -4.56
C GLY A 280 11.45 5.78 -3.92
N TYR A 281 10.60 4.77 -3.84
CA TYR A 281 10.99 3.48 -3.23
C TYR A 281 12.06 2.74 -4.03
N LEU A 282 12.01 2.81 -5.36
CA LEU A 282 12.96 2.14 -6.25
C LEU A 282 14.23 2.94 -6.55
N ALA A 283 14.32 4.21 -6.13
CA ALA A 283 15.45 5.08 -6.44
C ALA A 283 16.79 4.42 -6.06
N GLY A 284 16.89 3.82 -4.87
CA GLY A 284 18.10 3.11 -4.42
C GLY A 284 18.44 1.86 -5.23
N LYS A 285 17.44 1.20 -5.84
CA LYS A 285 17.63 -0.02 -6.66
C LYS A 285 18.15 0.29 -8.06
N TYR A 286 17.68 1.37 -8.67
CA TYR A 286 17.88 1.63 -10.10
C TYR A 286 18.74 2.86 -10.43
N SER A 287 19.14 3.69 -9.47
CA SER A 287 19.90 4.92 -9.71
C SER A 287 21.16 4.70 -10.58
N ARG A 288 21.98 3.69 -10.23
CA ARG A 288 23.18 3.37 -10.99
C ARG A 288 22.91 2.90 -12.43
N TYR A 289 21.79 2.21 -12.64
CA TYR A 289 21.35 1.80 -13.98
C TYR A 289 20.86 3.00 -14.79
N ALA A 290 20.07 3.88 -14.20
CA ALA A 290 19.58 5.10 -14.84
C ALA A 290 20.72 6.05 -15.21
N GLU A 291 21.76 6.17 -14.38
CA GLU A 291 22.96 6.94 -14.69
C GLU A 291 23.77 6.36 -15.85
N ARG A 292 23.93 5.03 -15.87
CA ARG A 292 24.71 4.34 -16.92
C ARG A 292 23.96 4.25 -18.25
N PHE A 293 22.64 4.16 -18.23
CA PHE A 293 21.77 4.00 -19.40
C PHE A 293 20.61 4.98 -19.33
N PRO A 294 20.83 6.28 -19.59
CA PRO A 294 19.80 7.31 -19.46
C PRO A 294 18.54 7.06 -20.35
N GLN A 295 18.73 6.40 -21.49
CA GLN A 295 17.63 6.00 -22.40
C GLN A 295 16.64 5.03 -21.74
N LEU A 296 17.06 4.27 -20.73
CA LEU A 296 16.21 3.33 -19.99
C LEU A 296 15.38 4.00 -18.89
N LYS A 297 15.56 5.31 -18.66
CA LYS A 297 14.88 6.02 -17.58
C LYS A 297 13.37 5.82 -17.62
N GLY A 298 12.75 5.92 -18.81
CA GLY A 298 11.32 5.68 -18.99
C GLY A 298 10.86 4.28 -18.60
N MET A 299 11.74 3.26 -18.73
CA MET A 299 11.46 1.89 -18.30
C MET A 299 11.69 1.71 -16.79
N LEU A 300 12.65 2.42 -16.18
CA LEU A 300 13.02 2.27 -14.77
C LEU A 300 12.11 3.04 -13.81
N GLU A 301 11.49 4.11 -14.28
CA GLU A 301 10.53 4.94 -13.55
C GLU A 301 9.08 4.60 -13.95
N VAL A 302 8.13 5.15 -13.22
CA VAL A 302 6.72 5.22 -13.62
C VAL A 302 6.33 6.67 -13.87
N LYS A 303 5.43 6.89 -14.83
CA LYS A 303 4.89 8.20 -15.18
C LYS A 303 3.35 8.17 -15.13
N PRO A 304 2.67 9.31 -14.88
CA PRO A 304 1.21 9.33 -14.80
C PRO A 304 0.53 8.77 -16.06
N ASN A 305 1.06 9.09 -17.23
CA ASN A 305 0.51 8.64 -18.53
C ASN A 305 0.53 7.11 -18.70
N TYR A 306 1.45 6.39 -18.05
CA TYR A 306 1.50 4.93 -18.14
C TYR A 306 0.25 4.29 -17.51
N LEU A 307 -0.02 4.59 -16.23
CA LEU A 307 -1.22 4.09 -15.56
C LEU A 307 -2.49 4.63 -16.21
N SER A 308 -2.52 5.93 -16.55
CA SER A 308 -3.68 6.55 -17.19
C SER A 308 -4.03 5.88 -18.51
N ALA A 309 -3.04 5.52 -19.35
CA ALA A 309 -3.31 4.81 -20.60
C ALA A 309 -4.08 3.49 -20.38
N GLY A 310 -3.71 2.70 -19.37
CA GLY A 310 -4.43 1.49 -19.00
C GLY A 310 -5.84 1.77 -18.48
N ILE A 311 -5.99 2.72 -17.56
CA ILE A 311 -7.29 3.07 -16.96
C ILE A 311 -8.25 3.68 -18.00
N ASP A 312 -7.75 4.54 -18.88
CA ASP A 312 -8.57 5.16 -19.94
C ASP A 312 -8.97 4.14 -21.01
N SER A 313 -8.13 3.12 -21.28
CA SER A 313 -8.53 2.01 -22.14
C SER A 313 -9.67 1.18 -21.53
N ILE A 314 -9.64 0.95 -20.21
CA ILE A 314 -10.77 0.33 -19.49
C ILE A 314 -12.03 1.18 -19.63
N ARG A 315 -11.94 2.48 -19.36
CA ARG A 315 -13.08 3.40 -19.48
C ARG A 315 -13.67 3.42 -20.87
N THR A 316 -12.82 3.40 -21.89
CA THR A 316 -13.21 3.38 -23.30
C THR A 316 -13.93 2.07 -23.66
N ALA A 317 -13.42 0.93 -23.22
CA ALA A 317 -13.97 -0.38 -23.59
C ALA A 317 -15.22 -0.77 -22.77
N TYR A 318 -15.30 -0.35 -21.51
CA TYR A 318 -16.32 -0.82 -20.55
C TYR A 318 -17.17 0.31 -19.96
N GLY A 319 -16.95 1.56 -20.34
CA GLY A 319 -17.67 2.72 -19.83
C GLY A 319 -17.19 3.23 -18.49
N SER A 320 -16.83 2.35 -17.56
CA SER A 320 -16.27 2.72 -16.26
C SER A 320 -15.32 1.64 -15.69
N VAL A 321 -14.46 2.04 -14.78
CA VAL A 321 -13.61 1.09 -14.03
C VAL A 321 -14.48 0.17 -13.17
N GLU A 322 -15.57 0.66 -12.59
CA GLU A 322 -16.47 -0.17 -11.78
C GLU A 322 -17.15 -1.26 -12.61
N THR A 323 -17.63 -0.94 -13.82
CA THR A 323 -18.20 -1.95 -14.74
C THR A 323 -17.17 -3.03 -15.06
N TYR A 324 -15.95 -2.63 -15.42
CA TYR A 324 -14.85 -3.56 -15.67
C TYR A 324 -14.54 -4.47 -14.47
N LEU A 325 -14.46 -3.91 -13.27
CA LEU A 325 -14.22 -4.68 -12.05
C LEU A 325 -15.31 -5.75 -11.83
N ARG A 326 -16.57 -5.37 -12.00
CA ARG A 326 -17.70 -6.28 -11.79
C ARG A 326 -17.86 -7.33 -12.88
N GLU A 327 -17.85 -6.90 -14.14
CA GLU A 327 -18.21 -7.75 -15.26
C GLU A 327 -17.04 -8.59 -15.76
N GLU A 328 -15.83 -8.00 -15.82
CA GLU A 328 -14.64 -8.68 -16.33
C GLU A 328 -13.83 -9.35 -15.24
N LEU A 329 -13.68 -8.72 -14.08
CA LEU A 329 -12.85 -9.28 -13.00
C LEU A 329 -13.68 -10.05 -11.95
N GLY A 330 -15.00 -10.04 -12.04
CA GLY A 330 -15.88 -10.74 -11.08
C GLY A 330 -15.78 -10.19 -9.66
N ALA A 331 -15.47 -8.89 -9.53
CA ALA A 331 -15.31 -8.25 -8.23
C ALA A 331 -16.67 -7.98 -7.57
N ASP A 332 -16.92 -8.60 -6.44
CA ASP A 332 -17.98 -8.19 -5.52
C ASP A 332 -17.49 -7.00 -4.68
N ILE A 333 -17.80 -5.80 -5.17
CA ILE A 333 -17.38 -4.54 -4.52
C ILE A 333 -17.90 -4.43 -3.08
N GLY A 334 -19.11 -4.95 -2.82
CA GLY A 334 -19.69 -4.95 -1.48
C GLY A 334 -18.86 -5.79 -0.52
N LYS A 335 -18.57 -7.03 -0.89
CA LYS A 335 -17.76 -7.97 -0.13
C LYS A 335 -16.33 -7.46 0.09
N LEU A 336 -15.70 -6.93 -0.95
CA LEU A 336 -14.34 -6.35 -0.83
C LEU A 336 -14.30 -5.19 0.17
N ARG A 337 -15.30 -4.30 0.13
CA ARG A 337 -15.39 -3.18 1.07
C ARG A 337 -15.70 -3.63 2.49
N GLU A 338 -16.45 -4.69 2.69
CA GLU A 338 -16.69 -5.30 4.00
C GLU A 338 -15.40 -5.89 4.58
N PHE A 339 -14.62 -6.59 3.77
CA PHE A 339 -13.39 -7.26 4.20
C PHE A 339 -12.26 -6.26 4.48
N TYR A 340 -12.09 -5.25 3.63
CA TYR A 340 -10.89 -4.42 3.58
C TYR A 340 -11.09 -2.97 4.04
N LEU A 341 -12.28 -2.54 4.44
CA LEU A 341 -12.51 -1.20 5.00
C LEU A 341 -12.95 -1.26 6.46
N ASP A 342 -12.48 -0.25 7.23
CA ASP A 342 -12.90 -0.02 8.61
C ASP A 342 -14.32 0.53 8.68
#